data_fcc022fdbedc3e33267e99ba1e8fc0d7
#
_entry.id   fcc022fdbedc3e33267e99ba1e8fc0d7
#
_cell.length_a   1.000
_cell.length_b   1.000
_cell.length_c   1.000
_cell.angle_alpha   90.00
_cell.angle_beta   90.00
_cell.angle_gamma   90.00
#
_symmetry.space_group_name_H-M   'P 1'
#
loop_
_entity.id
_entity.type
_entity.pdbx_description
1 polymer ?
#
loop_
_entity_poly.entity_id
_entity_poly.type
_entity_poly.pdbx_seq_one_letter_code
_entity_poly.pdbx_strand_id
1 'polypeptide(L)'
;ILLMVSQGLLDFKICPFMILGCNIGSCVSALAASLSGKKDAKRAALIHFFFNLIGSAIMFVILMVALNPITDGLLYISGGSLSRAVANVHTLMKVFEVAMLFPFMGWIVKLTYKAVPGTDDEGKDEFELLYIKKSMMSPSTAVMDAIHEIEHMGKVAIKNLGFGIDALCEEDEEKIQKVYKIEQYIDFMNSKITDYLVRVNEMDLPLSDAEKLGGLFHVVNDIERIGDHAENLADSAATRIREGVELSDKAKKQLKDMMKDVITLLEYSLDMFTNSNQEHMKEILALEDQIDEQERSLQKVHVKRLAKNKCTPMSGMIFSDTVSGLERVADHATNIAFAIIEPFDSRKEEKLD
;
A
#
# COMPACT_ATOMS: atom_id res chain seq x y z
N ILE A 1 15.02 21.10 27.04
CA ILE A 1 16.05 22.15 26.96
C ILE A 1 15.41 23.51 27.31
N LEU A 2 14.42 23.98 26.58
CA LEU A 2 13.81 25.31 26.73
C LEU A 2 13.34 25.57 28.17
N LEU A 3 12.60 24.65 28.79
CA LEU A 3 12.14 24.77 30.15
C LEU A 3 13.31 24.82 31.16
N MET A 4 14.33 24.01 30.99
CA MET A 4 15.50 23.97 31.90
C MET A 4 16.33 25.26 31.84
N VAL A 5 16.48 25.82 30.64
CA VAL A 5 17.18 27.11 30.47
C VAL A 5 16.36 28.26 31.05
N SER A 6 15.03 28.29 30.82
CA SER A 6 14.16 29.34 31.33
C SER A 6 14.06 29.35 32.89
N GLN A 7 14.21 28.16 33.51
CA GLN A 7 14.22 28.00 34.96
C GLN A 7 15.62 28.20 35.61
N GLY A 8 16.62 28.51 34.81
CA GLY A 8 18.00 28.69 35.29
C GLY A 8 18.72 27.38 35.72
N LEU A 9 18.13 26.22 35.39
CA LEU A 9 18.70 24.89 35.68
C LEU A 9 19.84 24.53 34.73
N LEU A 10 19.89 25.17 33.57
CA LEU A 10 20.88 24.95 32.53
C LEU A 10 21.41 26.29 32.02
N ASP A 11 22.75 26.40 31.90
CA ASP A 11 23.36 27.55 31.27
C ASP A 11 23.02 27.60 29.77
N PHE A 12 22.60 28.75 29.26
CA PHE A 12 22.32 28.98 27.86
C PHE A 12 23.45 28.60 26.92
N LYS A 13 24.71 28.75 27.37
CA LYS A 13 25.88 28.37 26.58
C LYS A 13 26.00 26.87 26.28
N ILE A 14 25.35 26.02 27.05
CA ILE A 14 25.33 24.57 26.83
C ILE A 14 24.23 24.19 25.80
N CYS A 15 23.23 25.03 25.64
CA CYS A 15 22.09 24.78 24.80
C CYS A 15 22.46 24.43 23.33
N PRO A 16 23.33 25.14 22.61
CA PRO A 16 23.74 24.79 21.27
C PRO A 16 24.31 23.37 21.16
N PHE A 17 25.15 22.93 22.09
CA PHE A 17 25.73 21.58 22.08
C PHE A 17 24.65 20.49 22.31
N MET A 18 23.70 20.75 23.20
CA MET A 18 22.57 19.83 23.42
C MET A 18 21.68 19.69 22.15
N ILE A 19 21.46 20.78 21.42
CA ILE A 19 20.74 20.78 20.16
C ILE A 19 21.46 19.92 19.12
N LEU A 20 22.79 20.00 19.01
CA LEU A 20 23.57 19.13 18.11
C LEU A 20 23.40 17.66 18.47
N GLY A 21 23.45 17.31 19.76
CA GLY A 21 23.18 15.95 20.23
C GLY A 21 21.76 15.46 19.86
N CYS A 22 20.75 16.31 20.03
CA CYS A 22 19.38 16.00 19.65
C CYS A 22 19.22 15.78 18.13
N ASN A 23 19.93 16.55 17.30
CA ASN A 23 19.92 16.39 15.85
C ASN A 23 20.41 15.00 15.42
N ILE A 24 21.52 14.54 15.99
CA ILE A 24 22.05 13.20 15.70
C ILE A 24 21.12 12.13 16.27
N GLY A 25 20.64 12.32 17.50
CA GLY A 25 19.76 11.37 18.18
C GLY A 25 18.43 11.14 17.42
N SER A 26 17.87 12.17 16.81
CA SER A 26 16.63 12.04 16.03
C SER A 26 16.76 11.16 14.78
N CYS A 27 17.98 10.97 14.26
CA CYS A 27 18.21 10.11 13.10
C CYS A 27 18.14 8.61 13.44
N VAL A 28 18.29 8.24 14.72
CA VAL A 28 18.32 6.82 15.14
C VAL A 28 16.97 6.14 14.87
N SER A 29 15.87 6.82 15.11
CA SER A 29 14.53 6.28 14.83
C SER A 29 14.31 6.04 13.34
N ALA A 30 14.74 6.97 12.49
CA ALA A 30 14.64 6.80 11.04
C ALA A 30 15.53 5.67 10.52
N LEU A 31 16.75 5.53 11.05
CA LEU A 31 17.65 4.42 10.74
C LEU A 31 17.05 3.07 11.17
N ALA A 32 16.51 2.99 12.39
CA ALA A 32 15.88 1.78 12.90
C ALA A 32 14.68 1.37 12.04
N ALA A 33 13.80 2.32 11.69
CA ALA A 33 12.64 2.06 10.84
C ALA A 33 13.05 1.61 9.42
N SER A 34 14.20 2.07 8.91
CA SER A 34 14.68 1.69 7.57
C SER A 34 15.30 0.29 7.49
N LEU A 35 15.62 -0.36 8.61
CA LEU A 35 16.34 -1.66 8.62
C LEU A 35 15.58 -2.76 7.87
N SER A 36 14.25 -2.80 8.02
CA SER A 36 13.36 -3.73 7.31
C SER A 36 12.90 -3.21 5.93
N GLY A 37 13.22 -1.95 5.59
CA GLY A 37 12.78 -1.31 4.35
C GLY A 37 13.64 -1.66 3.13
N LYS A 38 13.13 -1.26 1.95
CA LYS A 38 13.85 -1.32 0.66
C LYS A 38 15.14 -0.49 0.71
N LYS A 39 16.05 -0.71 -0.26
CA LYS A 39 17.35 -0.02 -0.33
C LYS A 39 17.21 1.49 -0.39
N ASP A 40 16.20 2.00 -1.11
CA ASP A 40 15.97 3.46 -1.19
C ASP A 40 15.48 4.05 0.14
N ALA A 41 14.69 3.32 0.93
CA ALA A 41 14.34 3.73 2.30
C ALA A 41 15.58 3.78 3.20
N LYS A 42 16.48 2.80 3.09
CA LYS A 42 17.79 2.80 3.80
C LYS A 42 18.67 3.96 3.37
N ARG A 43 18.73 4.27 2.07
CA ARG A 43 19.48 5.43 1.53
C ARG A 43 18.90 6.74 2.03
N ALA A 44 17.58 6.91 2.04
CA ALA A 44 16.92 8.11 2.56
C ALA A 44 17.25 8.32 4.06
N ALA A 45 17.18 7.27 4.86
CA ALA A 45 17.57 7.34 6.28
C ALA A 45 19.07 7.68 6.46
N LEU A 46 19.95 7.14 5.61
CA LEU A 46 21.37 7.46 5.61
C LEU A 46 21.67 8.89 5.15
N ILE A 47 20.93 9.43 4.16
CA ILE A 47 21.03 10.84 3.75
C ILE A 47 20.72 11.73 4.96
N HIS A 48 19.61 11.47 5.65
CA HIS A 48 19.21 12.20 6.84
C HIS A 48 20.28 12.11 7.94
N PHE A 49 20.84 10.92 8.19
CA PHE A 49 21.90 10.72 9.17
C PHE A 49 23.18 11.45 8.81
N PHE A 50 23.71 11.28 7.58
CA PHE A 50 24.96 11.94 7.16
C PHE A 50 24.83 13.46 7.14
N PHE A 51 23.68 13.98 6.68
CA PHE A 51 23.42 15.40 6.69
C PHE A 51 23.51 15.99 8.10
N ASN A 52 22.80 15.39 9.08
CA ASN A 52 22.84 15.86 10.46
C ASN A 52 24.19 15.60 11.14
N LEU A 53 24.86 14.49 10.85
CA LEU A 53 26.17 14.16 11.42
C LEU A 53 27.25 15.15 10.97
N ILE A 54 27.34 15.38 9.64
CA ILE A 54 28.34 16.28 9.06
C ILE A 54 28.06 17.73 9.51
N GLY A 55 26.77 18.16 9.41
CA GLY A 55 26.37 19.50 9.84
C GLY A 55 26.65 19.75 11.32
N SER A 56 26.30 18.78 12.18
CA SER A 56 26.56 18.87 13.62
C SER A 56 28.09 18.89 13.92
N ALA A 57 28.88 18.10 13.20
CA ALA A 57 30.36 18.10 13.39
C ALA A 57 30.99 19.46 13.04
N ILE A 58 30.59 20.04 11.91
CA ILE A 58 31.09 21.36 11.49
C ILE A 58 30.62 22.44 12.48
N MET A 59 29.33 22.41 12.85
CA MET A 59 28.81 23.38 13.81
C MET A 59 29.46 23.24 15.18
N PHE A 60 29.80 22.02 15.62
CA PHE A 60 30.52 21.78 16.84
C PHE A 60 31.87 22.48 16.83
N VAL A 61 32.66 22.37 15.73
CA VAL A 61 33.94 23.07 15.57
C VAL A 61 33.77 24.59 15.61
N ILE A 62 32.74 25.12 14.94
CA ILE A 62 32.45 26.56 14.97
C ILE A 62 32.11 27.02 16.40
N LEU A 63 31.30 26.28 17.13
CA LEU A 63 30.94 26.61 18.52
C LEU A 63 32.16 26.54 19.45
N MET A 64 33.08 25.61 19.25
CA MET A 64 34.31 25.55 20.05
C MET A 64 35.18 26.81 19.91
N VAL A 65 35.13 27.46 18.74
CA VAL A 65 35.96 28.66 18.49
C VAL A 65 35.17 29.95 18.80
N ALA A 66 33.86 29.99 18.53
CA ALA A 66 33.08 31.22 18.55
C ALA A 66 31.83 31.16 19.45
N LEU A 67 31.84 30.37 20.53
CA LEU A 67 30.70 30.18 21.40
C LEU A 67 30.16 31.50 21.98
N ASN A 68 31.04 32.31 22.58
CA ASN A 68 30.64 33.57 23.22
C ASN A 68 29.99 34.54 22.22
N PRO A 69 30.64 34.92 21.08
CA PRO A 69 30.02 35.86 20.14
C PRO A 69 28.71 35.33 19.54
N ILE A 70 28.57 34.02 19.34
CA ILE A 70 27.30 33.42 18.82
C ILE A 70 26.23 33.50 19.89
N THR A 71 26.49 33.10 21.13
CA THR A 71 25.49 33.12 22.20
C THR A 71 25.07 34.53 22.59
N ASP A 72 26.02 35.46 22.67
CA ASP A 72 25.74 36.86 23.01
C ASP A 72 24.95 37.56 21.88
N GLY A 73 25.31 37.30 20.62
CA GLY A 73 24.56 37.77 19.45
C GLY A 73 23.11 37.21 19.38
N LEU A 74 22.95 35.94 19.70
CA LEU A 74 21.62 35.31 19.76
C LEU A 74 20.75 35.86 20.90
N LEU A 75 21.31 36.11 22.06
CA LEU A 75 20.62 36.79 23.15
C LEU A 75 20.20 38.21 22.78
N TYR A 76 21.09 38.95 22.11
CA TYR A 76 20.80 40.32 21.64
C TYR A 76 19.62 40.33 20.64
N ILE A 77 19.65 39.51 19.61
CA ILE A 77 18.57 39.38 18.61
C ILE A 77 17.27 38.91 19.25
N SER A 78 17.35 38.13 20.32
CA SER A 78 16.19 37.60 21.06
C SER A 78 15.61 38.61 22.07
N GLY A 79 16.14 39.85 22.15
CA GLY A 79 15.69 40.87 23.08
C GLY A 79 15.87 40.45 24.56
N GLY A 80 16.91 39.69 24.87
CA GLY A 80 17.23 39.18 26.22
C GLY A 80 16.35 38.05 26.72
N SER A 81 15.37 37.58 25.93
CA SER A 81 14.51 36.45 26.32
C SER A 81 15.21 35.12 26.08
N LEU A 82 15.51 34.38 27.14
CA LEU A 82 16.16 33.05 27.06
C LEU A 82 15.37 32.04 26.27
N SER A 83 14.03 31.98 26.44
CA SER A 83 13.17 31.06 25.71
C SER A 83 13.20 31.32 24.21
N ARG A 84 13.19 32.59 23.78
CA ARG A 84 13.30 33.00 22.40
C ARG A 84 14.70 32.72 21.84
N ALA A 85 15.74 32.95 22.66
CA ALA A 85 17.11 32.67 22.28
C ALA A 85 17.34 31.17 22.01
N VAL A 86 16.78 30.25 22.81
CA VAL A 86 16.85 28.79 22.57
C VAL A 86 16.19 28.42 21.24
N ALA A 87 15.02 28.98 20.93
CA ALA A 87 14.35 28.73 19.66
C ALA A 87 15.17 29.26 18.46
N ASN A 88 15.70 30.49 18.60
CA ASN A 88 16.55 31.11 17.58
C ASN A 88 17.86 30.35 17.35
N VAL A 89 18.49 29.80 18.40
CA VAL A 89 19.66 28.90 18.26
C VAL A 89 19.32 27.76 17.30
N HIS A 90 18.23 27.02 17.56
CA HIS A 90 17.84 25.87 16.75
C HIS A 90 17.59 26.28 15.29
N THR A 91 16.78 27.32 15.08
CA THR A 91 16.42 27.79 13.75
C THR A 91 17.66 28.25 12.97
N LEU A 92 18.50 29.09 13.54
CA LEU A 92 19.68 29.60 12.86
C LEU A 92 20.73 28.54 12.58
N MET A 93 20.91 27.59 13.51
CA MET A 93 21.79 26.43 13.27
C MET A 93 21.30 25.59 12.10
N LYS A 94 19.97 25.32 12.02
CA LYS A 94 19.40 24.56 10.90
C LYS A 94 19.46 25.30 9.57
N VAL A 95 19.16 26.58 9.55
CA VAL A 95 19.30 27.41 8.33
C VAL A 95 20.75 27.43 7.83
N PHE A 96 21.71 27.61 8.75
CA PHE A 96 23.12 27.57 8.40
C PHE A 96 23.55 26.20 7.88
N GLU A 97 23.14 25.12 8.56
CA GLU A 97 23.43 23.73 8.18
C GLU A 97 22.93 23.44 6.75
N VAL A 98 21.67 23.82 6.46
CA VAL A 98 21.08 23.64 5.13
C VAL A 98 21.83 24.48 4.08
N ALA A 99 22.04 25.77 4.35
CA ALA A 99 22.73 26.65 3.39
C ALA A 99 24.13 26.16 3.04
N MET A 100 24.84 25.59 4.03
CA MET A 100 26.21 25.12 3.86
C MET A 100 26.25 23.75 3.15
N LEU A 101 25.35 22.82 3.49
CA LEU A 101 25.41 21.44 2.99
C LEU A 101 24.62 21.23 1.70
N PHE A 102 23.66 22.11 1.38
CA PHE A 102 22.82 21.99 0.18
C PHE A 102 23.65 21.84 -1.12
N PRO A 103 24.71 22.64 -1.36
CA PRO A 103 25.56 22.47 -2.54
C PRO A 103 26.24 21.11 -2.64
N PHE A 104 26.41 20.42 -1.50
CA PHE A 104 27.11 19.14 -1.39
C PHE A 104 26.14 17.94 -1.34
N MET A 105 24.81 18.16 -1.47
CA MET A 105 23.81 17.08 -1.41
C MET A 105 24.09 15.95 -2.40
N GLY A 106 24.50 16.27 -3.64
CA GLY A 106 24.86 15.27 -4.64
C GLY A 106 26.02 14.36 -4.20
N TRP A 107 26.95 14.85 -3.39
CA TRP A 107 28.01 14.05 -2.83
C TRP A 107 27.50 13.15 -1.67
N ILE A 108 26.66 13.68 -0.79
CA ILE A 108 26.02 12.90 0.28
C ILE A 108 25.20 11.75 -0.33
N VAL A 109 24.42 12.03 -1.36
CA VAL A 109 23.64 11.00 -2.09
C VAL A 109 24.56 9.92 -2.67
N LYS A 110 25.66 10.29 -3.34
CA LYS A 110 26.65 9.32 -3.86
C LYS A 110 27.25 8.45 -2.76
N LEU A 111 27.48 9.02 -1.57
CA LEU A 111 27.99 8.30 -0.42
C LEU A 111 27.00 7.22 0.04
N THR A 112 25.70 7.52 0.03
CA THR A 112 24.68 6.52 0.41
C THR A 112 24.54 5.39 -0.61
N TYR A 113 24.69 5.66 -1.91
CA TYR A 113 24.77 4.61 -2.93
C TYR A 113 26.00 3.71 -2.76
N LYS A 114 27.11 4.24 -2.24
CA LYS A 114 28.30 3.44 -1.90
C LYS A 114 28.09 2.62 -0.61
N ALA A 115 27.34 3.15 0.35
CA ALA A 115 27.04 2.46 1.61
C ALA A 115 25.97 1.36 1.44
N VAL A 116 24.98 1.58 0.57
CA VAL A 116 23.93 0.63 0.23
C VAL A 116 23.97 0.41 -1.29
N PRO A 117 24.82 -0.51 -1.78
CA PRO A 117 24.97 -0.76 -3.20
C PRO A 117 23.77 -1.52 -3.80
N GLY A 118 23.62 -1.43 -5.13
CA GLY A 118 22.55 -2.07 -5.91
C GLY A 118 21.26 -1.24 -5.96
N THR A 119 20.35 -1.60 -6.85
CA THR A 119 19.01 -1.02 -6.96
C THR A 119 17.99 -1.95 -6.30
N ASP A 120 16.81 -1.44 -5.95
CA ASP A 120 15.71 -2.29 -5.49
C ASP A 120 15.15 -3.14 -6.64
N ASP A 121 15.47 -2.76 -7.89
CA ASP A 121 15.05 -3.45 -9.12
C ASP A 121 16.03 -4.55 -9.60
N GLU A 122 17.18 -4.78 -8.93
CA GLU A 122 18.16 -5.78 -9.34
C GLU A 122 17.91 -7.21 -8.82
N GLY A 123 16.76 -7.45 -8.13
CA GLY A 123 16.19 -8.78 -8.23
C GLY A 123 15.65 -8.92 -9.64
N LYS A 124 16.05 -9.91 -10.44
CA LYS A 124 15.23 -10.38 -11.56
C LYS A 124 13.83 -10.48 -10.99
N ASP A 125 12.89 -9.60 -11.43
CA ASP A 125 11.50 -9.77 -11.07
C ASP A 125 11.21 -11.25 -11.38
N GLU A 126 10.90 -12.06 -10.37
CA GLU A 126 10.54 -13.48 -10.56
C GLU A 126 9.33 -13.57 -11.49
N PHE A 127 8.70 -12.44 -11.70
CA PHE A 127 7.49 -12.24 -12.48
C PHE A 127 7.71 -11.24 -13.61
N GLU A 128 7.01 -11.45 -14.71
CA GLU A 128 7.01 -10.57 -15.88
C GLU A 128 5.58 -10.21 -16.28
N LEU A 129 5.39 -9.02 -16.84
CA LEU A 129 4.14 -8.60 -17.46
C LEU A 129 4.06 -9.18 -18.88
N LEU A 130 2.86 -9.54 -19.33
CA LEU A 130 2.67 -10.15 -20.64
C LEU A 130 2.50 -9.14 -21.77
N TYR A 131 1.74 -8.07 -21.52
CA TYR A 131 1.33 -7.12 -22.56
C TYR A 131 2.07 -5.79 -22.44
N ILE A 132 2.36 -5.31 -21.24
CA ILE A 132 3.08 -4.06 -21.01
C ILE A 132 4.57 -4.24 -21.29
N LYS A 133 5.05 -3.60 -22.35
CA LYS A 133 6.47 -3.60 -22.76
C LYS A 133 7.18 -2.34 -22.28
N LYS A 134 8.53 -2.42 -22.17
CA LYS A 134 9.38 -1.27 -21.75
C LYS A 134 9.31 -0.06 -22.69
N SER A 135 8.93 -0.25 -23.96
CA SER A 135 8.82 0.80 -24.96
C SER A 135 7.35 1.04 -25.30
N MET A 136 6.84 2.22 -24.96
CA MET A 136 5.52 2.67 -25.38
C MET A 136 5.59 3.13 -26.84
N MET A 137 4.73 2.59 -27.72
CA MET A 137 4.74 2.92 -29.14
C MET A 137 3.86 4.15 -29.46
N SER A 138 2.68 4.24 -28.84
CA SER A 138 1.73 5.37 -28.97
C SER A 138 0.80 5.42 -27.74
N PRO A 139 0.17 6.59 -27.47
CA PRO A 139 -0.75 6.73 -26.34
C PRO A 139 -1.90 5.71 -26.36
N SER A 140 -2.62 5.61 -27.49
CA SER A 140 -3.76 4.68 -27.59
C SER A 140 -3.35 3.20 -27.50
N THR A 141 -2.18 2.83 -28.03
CA THR A 141 -1.63 1.48 -27.88
C THR A 141 -1.29 1.21 -26.41
N ALA A 142 -0.75 2.21 -25.70
CA ALA A 142 -0.40 2.07 -24.30
C ALA A 142 -1.65 1.82 -23.41
N VAL A 143 -2.78 2.48 -23.70
CA VAL A 143 -4.05 2.23 -23.00
C VAL A 143 -4.56 0.81 -23.28
N MET A 144 -4.47 0.33 -24.52
CA MET A 144 -4.88 -1.04 -24.86
C MET A 144 -4.00 -2.10 -24.21
N ASP A 145 -2.67 -1.88 -24.19
CA ASP A 145 -1.74 -2.78 -23.50
C ASP A 145 -2.06 -2.85 -21.99
N ALA A 146 -2.42 -1.71 -21.38
CA ALA A 146 -2.86 -1.68 -19.98
C ALA A 146 -4.15 -2.49 -19.77
N ILE A 147 -5.16 -2.32 -20.63
CA ILE A 147 -6.44 -3.06 -20.53
C ILE A 147 -6.19 -4.56 -20.61
N HIS A 148 -5.35 -5.03 -21.54
CA HIS A 148 -5.02 -6.45 -21.65
C HIS A 148 -4.24 -7.00 -20.46
N GLU A 149 -3.34 -6.19 -19.89
CA GLU A 149 -2.62 -6.60 -18.68
C GLU A 149 -3.54 -6.66 -17.45
N ILE A 150 -4.49 -5.72 -17.33
CA ILE A 150 -5.52 -5.72 -16.28
C ILE A 150 -6.44 -6.94 -16.43
N GLU A 151 -6.85 -7.26 -17.66
CA GLU A 151 -7.61 -8.50 -17.95
C GLU A 151 -6.83 -9.74 -17.51
N HIS A 152 -5.53 -9.79 -17.82
CA HIS A 152 -4.68 -10.89 -17.38
C HIS A 152 -4.62 -10.99 -15.85
N MET A 153 -4.42 -9.86 -15.16
CA MET A 153 -4.43 -9.79 -13.70
C MET A 153 -5.76 -10.30 -13.12
N GLY A 154 -6.90 -9.91 -13.71
CA GLY A 154 -8.22 -10.40 -13.32
C GLY A 154 -8.37 -11.91 -13.47
N LYS A 155 -7.92 -12.48 -14.58
CA LYS A 155 -7.93 -13.94 -14.79
C LYS A 155 -7.06 -14.69 -13.76
N VAL A 156 -5.94 -14.10 -13.37
CA VAL A 156 -5.05 -14.64 -12.33
C VAL A 156 -5.74 -14.60 -10.97
N ALA A 157 -6.42 -13.49 -10.61
CA ALA A 157 -7.16 -13.34 -9.36
C ALA A 157 -8.34 -14.32 -9.26
N ILE A 158 -9.13 -14.48 -10.34
CA ILE A 158 -10.21 -15.49 -10.41
C ILE A 158 -9.68 -16.90 -10.13
N LYS A 159 -8.56 -17.26 -10.75
CA LYS A 159 -7.93 -18.56 -10.53
C LYS A 159 -7.42 -18.72 -9.11
N ASN A 160 -6.90 -17.64 -8.50
CA ASN A 160 -6.43 -17.64 -7.12
C ASN A 160 -7.56 -17.87 -6.12
N LEU A 161 -8.73 -17.24 -6.32
CA LEU A 161 -9.95 -17.51 -5.55
C LEU A 161 -10.35 -18.99 -5.59
N GLY A 162 -10.29 -19.61 -6.77
CA GLY A 162 -10.57 -21.04 -6.93
C GLY A 162 -9.62 -21.93 -6.10
N PHE A 163 -8.33 -21.59 -6.07
CA PHE A 163 -7.37 -22.31 -5.22
C PHE A 163 -7.64 -22.04 -3.74
N GLY A 164 -8.00 -20.81 -3.35
CA GLY A 164 -8.31 -20.45 -1.96
C GLY A 164 -9.49 -21.22 -1.40
N ILE A 165 -10.61 -21.28 -2.13
CA ILE A 165 -11.80 -22.03 -1.67
C ILE A 165 -11.55 -23.54 -1.63
N ASP A 166 -10.78 -24.08 -2.57
CA ASP A 166 -10.40 -25.48 -2.55
C ASP A 166 -9.48 -25.80 -1.38
N ALA A 167 -8.46 -24.96 -1.12
CA ALA A 167 -7.59 -25.09 0.04
C ALA A 167 -8.39 -25.11 1.35
N LEU A 168 -9.36 -24.17 1.47
CA LEU A 168 -10.22 -24.09 2.64
C LEU A 168 -11.11 -25.32 2.81
N CYS A 169 -11.68 -25.85 1.72
CA CYS A 169 -12.61 -26.98 1.79
C CYS A 169 -11.91 -28.33 1.91
N GLU A 170 -10.73 -28.50 1.34
CA GLU A 170 -10.03 -29.79 1.19
C GLU A 170 -8.84 -29.96 2.17
N GLU A 171 -8.45 -28.88 2.91
CA GLU A 171 -7.31 -28.87 3.83
C GLU A 171 -5.97 -29.13 3.09
N ASP A 172 -5.82 -28.50 1.92
CA ASP A 172 -4.71 -28.71 1.02
C ASP A 172 -3.61 -27.65 1.23
N GLU A 173 -2.52 -28.03 1.91
CA GLU A 173 -1.39 -27.14 2.19
C GLU A 173 -0.66 -26.69 0.92
N GLU A 174 -0.61 -27.53 -0.13
CA GLU A 174 0.04 -27.14 -1.39
C GLU A 174 -0.74 -26.02 -2.08
N LYS A 175 -2.07 -26.08 -2.04
CA LYS A 175 -2.92 -25.01 -2.57
C LYS A 175 -2.77 -23.71 -1.76
N ILE A 176 -2.62 -23.77 -0.45
CA ILE A 176 -2.33 -22.61 0.40
C ILE A 176 -1.05 -21.91 -0.08
N GLN A 177 0.05 -22.65 -0.23
CA GLN A 177 1.31 -22.07 -0.71
C GLN A 177 1.21 -21.50 -2.12
N LYS A 178 0.39 -22.11 -2.96
CA LYS A 178 0.13 -21.65 -4.31
C LYS A 178 -0.63 -20.32 -4.33
N VAL A 179 -1.63 -20.17 -3.43
CA VAL A 179 -2.38 -18.91 -3.27
C VAL A 179 -1.43 -17.78 -2.88
N TYR A 180 -0.57 -17.96 -1.89
CA TYR A 180 0.38 -16.93 -1.48
C TYR A 180 1.36 -16.55 -2.60
N LYS A 181 1.82 -17.52 -3.38
CA LYS A 181 2.71 -17.22 -4.51
C LYS A 181 2.00 -16.44 -5.63
N ILE A 182 0.74 -16.77 -5.89
CA ILE A 182 -0.06 -16.06 -6.90
C ILE A 182 -0.38 -14.64 -6.40
N GLU A 183 -0.62 -14.46 -5.10
CA GLU A 183 -0.86 -13.14 -4.50
C GLU A 183 0.35 -12.22 -4.68
N GLN A 184 1.56 -12.70 -4.42
CA GLN A 184 2.78 -11.95 -4.72
C GLN A 184 2.89 -11.53 -6.20
N TYR A 185 2.33 -12.33 -7.11
CA TYR A 185 2.28 -11.97 -8.53
C TYR A 185 1.22 -10.91 -8.82
N ILE A 186 0.05 -10.98 -8.16
CA ILE A 186 -1.01 -9.96 -8.27
C ILE A 186 -0.51 -8.62 -7.75
N ASP A 187 0.14 -8.58 -6.58
CA ASP A 187 0.79 -7.40 -6.01
C ASP A 187 1.82 -6.80 -6.95
N PHE A 188 2.67 -7.64 -7.54
CA PHE A 188 3.64 -7.21 -8.54
C PHE A 188 2.93 -6.58 -9.75
N MET A 189 1.89 -7.22 -10.30
CA MET A 189 1.13 -6.68 -11.43
C MET A 189 0.46 -5.37 -11.06
N ASN A 190 -0.20 -5.27 -9.89
CA ASN A 190 -0.80 -4.03 -9.39
C ASN A 190 0.21 -2.87 -9.39
N SER A 191 1.37 -3.07 -8.76
CA SER A 191 2.43 -2.06 -8.71
C SER A 191 2.92 -1.63 -10.09
N LYS A 192 3.19 -2.60 -10.99
CA LYS A 192 3.74 -2.31 -12.32
C LYS A 192 2.72 -1.70 -13.27
N ILE A 193 1.47 -2.16 -13.22
CA ILE A 193 0.37 -1.58 -14.03
C ILE A 193 0.11 -0.15 -13.57
N THR A 194 0.04 0.10 -12.26
CA THR A 194 -0.15 1.44 -11.69
C THR A 194 0.96 2.38 -12.12
N ASP A 195 2.23 1.99 -12.00
CA ASP A 195 3.38 2.76 -12.48
C ASP A 195 3.31 3.04 -13.98
N TYR A 196 2.77 2.09 -14.75
CA TYR A 196 2.60 2.24 -16.19
C TYR A 196 1.47 3.24 -16.50
N LEU A 197 0.31 3.14 -15.84
CA LEU A 197 -0.81 4.05 -16.00
C LEU A 197 -0.43 5.50 -15.66
N VAL A 198 0.39 5.71 -14.60
CA VAL A 198 0.92 7.05 -14.27
C VAL A 198 1.73 7.62 -15.44
N ARG A 199 2.61 6.82 -16.06
CA ARG A 199 3.39 7.26 -17.22
C ARG A 199 2.53 7.50 -18.46
N VAL A 200 1.48 6.69 -18.66
CA VAL A 200 0.52 6.89 -19.76
C VAL A 200 -0.25 8.19 -19.56
N ASN A 201 -0.60 8.54 -18.32
CA ASN A 201 -1.29 9.80 -17.98
C ASN A 201 -0.44 11.05 -18.27
N GLU A 202 0.89 10.92 -18.30
CA GLU A 202 1.79 12.03 -18.71
C GLU A 202 1.88 12.23 -20.23
N MET A 203 1.29 11.33 -21.02
CA MET A 203 1.29 11.43 -22.48
C MET A 203 0.14 12.33 -22.97
N ASP A 204 0.26 12.82 -24.18
CA ASP A 204 -0.80 13.61 -24.84
C ASP A 204 -1.89 12.67 -25.37
N LEU A 205 -2.85 12.33 -24.49
CA LEU A 205 -3.93 11.38 -24.75
C LEU A 205 -5.12 12.04 -25.48
N PRO A 206 -5.78 11.33 -26.41
CA PRO A 206 -7.13 11.70 -26.84
C PRO A 206 -8.08 11.77 -25.63
N LEU A 207 -9.06 12.68 -25.66
CA LEU A 207 -9.99 12.89 -24.55
C LEU A 207 -10.70 11.57 -24.12
N SER A 208 -11.11 10.76 -25.09
CA SER A 208 -11.74 9.46 -24.85
C SER A 208 -10.86 8.45 -24.09
N ASP A 209 -9.54 8.52 -24.32
CA ASP A 209 -8.58 7.63 -23.66
C ASP A 209 -8.21 8.15 -22.26
N ALA A 210 -8.15 9.48 -22.10
CA ALA A 210 -7.95 10.12 -20.81
C ALA A 210 -9.12 9.86 -19.84
N GLU A 211 -10.37 9.89 -20.33
CA GLU A 211 -11.55 9.55 -19.54
C GLU A 211 -11.54 8.08 -19.05
N LYS A 212 -11.08 7.16 -19.88
CA LYS A 212 -10.96 5.74 -19.51
C LYS A 212 -9.86 5.51 -18.48
N LEU A 213 -8.77 6.27 -18.55
CA LEU A 213 -7.58 6.03 -17.73
C LEU A 213 -7.90 6.10 -16.23
N GLY A 214 -8.75 7.03 -15.80
CA GLY A 214 -9.21 7.13 -14.41
C GLY A 214 -9.89 5.83 -13.94
N GLY A 215 -10.76 5.26 -14.76
CA GLY A 215 -11.42 3.98 -14.48
C GLY A 215 -10.45 2.81 -14.35
N LEU A 216 -9.35 2.79 -15.14
CA LEU A 216 -8.37 1.71 -15.09
C LEU A 216 -7.67 1.61 -13.74
N PHE A 217 -7.37 2.75 -13.07
CA PHE A 217 -6.79 2.73 -11.72
C PHE A 217 -7.72 2.07 -10.70
N HIS A 218 -9.02 2.34 -10.78
CA HIS A 218 -10.01 1.72 -9.90
C HIS A 218 -10.11 0.22 -10.16
N VAL A 219 -10.17 -0.20 -11.42
CA VAL A 219 -10.23 -1.63 -11.80
C VAL A 219 -9.01 -2.40 -11.30
N VAL A 220 -7.80 -1.84 -11.44
CA VAL A 220 -6.58 -2.46 -10.92
C VAL A 220 -6.66 -2.69 -9.41
N ASN A 221 -7.15 -1.68 -8.68
CA ASN A 221 -7.31 -1.77 -7.24
C ASN A 221 -8.41 -2.77 -6.84
N ASP A 222 -9.55 -2.81 -7.55
CA ASP A 222 -10.59 -3.80 -7.28
C ASP A 222 -10.11 -5.23 -7.52
N ILE A 223 -9.29 -5.47 -8.55
CA ILE A 223 -8.71 -6.80 -8.82
C ILE A 223 -7.69 -7.19 -7.73
N GLU A 224 -6.90 -6.26 -7.22
CA GLU A 224 -5.99 -6.52 -6.10
C GLU A 224 -6.79 -6.89 -4.84
N ARG A 225 -7.88 -6.17 -4.53
CA ARG A 225 -8.77 -6.53 -3.43
C ARG A 225 -9.37 -7.94 -3.57
N ILE A 226 -9.66 -8.35 -4.79
CA ILE A 226 -10.10 -9.72 -5.07
C ILE A 226 -8.98 -10.73 -4.76
N GLY A 227 -7.73 -10.39 -5.07
CA GLY A 227 -6.54 -11.16 -4.70
C GLY A 227 -6.37 -11.28 -3.18
N ASP A 228 -6.46 -10.17 -2.44
CA ASP A 228 -6.47 -10.13 -0.97
C ASP A 228 -7.50 -11.11 -0.37
N HIS A 229 -8.70 -11.20 -0.97
CA HIS A 229 -9.70 -12.15 -0.51
C HIS A 229 -9.32 -13.61 -0.77
N ALA A 230 -8.57 -13.91 -1.82
CA ALA A 230 -8.01 -15.26 -2.01
C ALA A 230 -6.97 -15.61 -0.94
N GLU A 231 -6.11 -14.65 -0.54
CA GLU A 231 -5.18 -14.80 0.57
C GLU A 231 -5.92 -15.05 1.90
N ASN A 232 -6.99 -14.29 2.19
CA ASN A 232 -7.82 -14.50 3.38
C ASN A 232 -8.44 -15.91 3.44
N LEU A 233 -8.80 -16.49 2.28
CA LEU A 233 -9.25 -17.89 2.22
C LEU A 233 -8.12 -18.88 2.57
N ALA A 234 -6.90 -18.62 2.09
CA ALA A 234 -5.73 -19.43 2.41
C ALA A 234 -5.35 -19.33 3.89
N ASP A 235 -5.42 -18.14 4.49
CA ASP A 235 -5.20 -17.91 5.93
C ASP A 235 -6.24 -18.66 6.79
N SER A 236 -7.49 -18.65 6.35
CA SER A 236 -8.57 -19.40 6.97
C SER A 236 -8.35 -20.90 6.85
N ALA A 237 -7.85 -21.38 5.70
CA ALA A 237 -7.47 -22.78 5.49
C ALA A 237 -6.29 -23.18 6.39
N ALA A 238 -5.24 -22.37 6.47
CA ALA A 238 -4.09 -22.60 7.35
C ALA A 238 -4.50 -22.64 8.84
N THR A 239 -5.38 -21.72 9.25
CA THR A 239 -5.94 -21.71 10.61
C THR A 239 -6.76 -22.97 10.88
N ARG A 240 -7.57 -23.39 9.91
CA ARG A 240 -8.39 -24.59 10.00
C ARG A 240 -7.53 -25.83 10.22
N ILE A 241 -6.44 -26.00 9.47
CA ILE A 241 -5.50 -27.12 9.62
C ILE A 241 -4.79 -27.05 10.97
N ARG A 242 -4.25 -25.89 11.34
CA ARG A 242 -3.49 -25.70 12.59
C ARG A 242 -4.33 -26.00 13.85
N GLU A 243 -5.57 -25.55 13.88
CA GLU A 243 -6.47 -25.69 15.03
C GLU A 243 -7.35 -26.95 14.96
N GLY A 244 -7.22 -27.78 13.92
CA GLY A 244 -8.03 -29.00 13.72
C GLY A 244 -9.53 -28.71 13.59
N VAL A 245 -9.90 -27.62 12.90
CA VAL A 245 -11.30 -27.19 12.79
C VAL A 245 -11.99 -27.90 11.64
N GLU A 246 -13.03 -28.66 11.92
CA GLU A 246 -13.83 -29.34 10.90
C GLU A 246 -14.97 -28.44 10.37
N LEU A 247 -15.12 -28.40 9.05
CA LEU A 247 -16.30 -27.89 8.36
C LEU A 247 -17.16 -29.05 7.89
N SER A 248 -18.47 -29.00 8.16
CA SER A 248 -19.39 -30.02 7.67
C SER A 248 -19.48 -30.02 6.15
N ASP A 249 -19.76 -31.18 5.53
CA ASP A 249 -19.93 -31.31 4.07
C ASP A 249 -20.98 -30.35 3.53
N LYS A 250 -22.02 -30.07 4.31
CA LYS A 250 -23.04 -29.10 3.96
C LYS A 250 -22.48 -27.67 3.91
N ALA A 251 -21.60 -27.31 4.85
CA ALA A 251 -20.94 -26.00 4.85
C ALA A 251 -19.99 -25.87 3.65
N LYS A 252 -19.12 -26.86 3.44
CA LYS A 252 -18.22 -26.90 2.27
C LYS A 252 -18.97 -26.76 0.94
N LYS A 253 -20.09 -27.48 0.80
CA LYS A 253 -20.92 -27.38 -0.41
C LYS A 253 -21.50 -25.97 -0.57
N GLN A 254 -22.03 -25.37 0.50
CA GLN A 254 -22.61 -24.03 0.46
C GLN A 254 -21.57 -22.97 0.05
N LEU A 255 -20.34 -23.06 0.57
CA LEU A 255 -19.24 -22.18 0.19
C LEU A 255 -18.84 -22.36 -1.27
N LYS A 256 -18.72 -23.61 -1.74
CA LYS A 256 -18.39 -23.90 -3.15
C LYS A 256 -19.50 -23.45 -4.11
N ASP A 257 -20.77 -23.60 -3.74
CA ASP A 257 -21.89 -23.13 -4.55
C ASP A 257 -21.88 -21.60 -4.68
N MET A 258 -21.69 -20.86 -3.57
CA MET A 258 -21.56 -19.39 -3.58
C MET A 258 -20.35 -18.93 -4.38
N MET A 259 -19.18 -19.55 -4.20
CA MET A 259 -17.97 -19.25 -4.97
C MET A 259 -18.20 -19.40 -6.48
N LYS A 260 -18.97 -20.38 -6.90
CA LYS A 260 -19.28 -20.58 -8.33
C LYS A 260 -20.03 -19.38 -8.89
N ASP A 261 -21.02 -18.86 -8.16
CA ASP A 261 -21.79 -17.70 -8.58
C ASP A 261 -20.89 -16.45 -8.64
N VAL A 262 -20.02 -16.27 -7.65
CA VAL A 262 -19.01 -15.18 -7.59
C VAL A 262 -18.04 -15.26 -8.79
N ILE A 263 -17.52 -16.45 -9.11
CA ILE A 263 -16.63 -16.62 -10.27
C ILE A 263 -17.35 -16.26 -11.56
N THR A 264 -18.62 -16.70 -11.73
CA THR A 264 -19.41 -16.38 -12.92
C THR A 264 -19.62 -14.87 -13.05
N LEU A 265 -19.90 -14.19 -11.95
CA LEU A 265 -20.06 -12.72 -11.93
C LEU A 265 -18.76 -12.04 -12.31
N LEU A 266 -17.60 -12.49 -11.77
CA LEU A 266 -16.27 -11.96 -12.11
C LEU A 266 -15.94 -12.16 -13.60
N GLU A 267 -16.24 -13.32 -14.16
CA GLU A 267 -16.00 -13.61 -15.58
C GLU A 267 -16.81 -12.68 -16.48
N TYR A 268 -18.09 -12.44 -16.17
CA TYR A 268 -18.94 -11.49 -16.90
C TYR A 268 -18.47 -10.05 -16.76
N SER A 269 -18.07 -9.64 -15.56
CA SER A 269 -17.56 -8.29 -15.29
C SER A 269 -16.26 -8.01 -16.04
N LEU A 270 -15.36 -9.00 -16.06
CA LEU A 270 -14.09 -8.90 -16.76
C LEU A 270 -14.26 -8.90 -18.28
N ASP A 271 -15.21 -9.70 -18.80
CA ASP A 271 -15.57 -9.69 -20.23
C ASP A 271 -16.10 -8.33 -20.66
N MET A 272 -17.04 -7.77 -19.90
CA MET A 272 -17.57 -6.43 -20.16
C MET A 272 -16.47 -5.37 -20.13
N PHE A 273 -15.59 -5.41 -19.13
CA PHE A 273 -14.45 -4.50 -19.01
C PHE A 273 -13.54 -4.57 -20.24
N THR A 274 -13.13 -5.77 -20.63
CA THR A 274 -12.17 -5.97 -21.73
C THR A 274 -12.76 -5.57 -23.08
N ASN A 275 -14.00 -5.94 -23.34
CA ASN A 275 -14.65 -5.70 -24.62
C ASN A 275 -15.40 -4.37 -24.70
N SER A 276 -15.41 -3.58 -23.62
CA SER A 276 -16.13 -2.28 -23.54
C SER A 276 -17.58 -2.39 -24.00
N ASN A 277 -18.31 -3.43 -23.58
CA ASN A 277 -19.71 -3.69 -23.91
C ASN A 277 -20.59 -3.78 -22.65
N GLN A 278 -21.90 -3.87 -22.80
CA GLN A 278 -22.86 -4.00 -21.69
C GLN A 278 -23.70 -5.29 -21.80
N GLU A 279 -23.21 -6.28 -22.50
CA GLU A 279 -23.98 -7.48 -22.82
C GLU A 279 -24.43 -8.25 -21.59
N HIS A 280 -23.58 -8.33 -20.56
CA HIS A 280 -23.83 -9.10 -19.32
C HIS A 280 -24.38 -8.27 -18.16
N MET A 281 -24.75 -7.00 -18.36
CA MET A 281 -25.16 -6.12 -17.27
C MET A 281 -26.36 -6.66 -16.46
N LYS A 282 -27.34 -7.26 -17.12
CA LYS A 282 -28.51 -7.81 -16.44
C LYS A 282 -28.17 -9.05 -15.64
N GLU A 283 -27.32 -9.89 -16.17
CA GLU A 283 -26.83 -11.10 -15.51
C GLU A 283 -25.98 -10.76 -14.30
N ILE A 284 -25.12 -9.75 -14.40
CA ILE A 284 -24.27 -9.25 -13.30
C ILE A 284 -25.14 -8.76 -12.15
N LEU A 285 -26.12 -7.87 -12.41
CA LEU A 285 -27.01 -7.36 -11.38
C LEU A 285 -27.85 -8.47 -10.73
N ALA A 286 -28.31 -9.44 -11.51
CA ALA A 286 -29.07 -10.58 -11.00
C ALA A 286 -28.21 -11.51 -10.14
N LEU A 287 -26.93 -11.72 -10.51
CA LEU A 287 -25.98 -12.52 -9.72
C LEU A 287 -25.59 -11.80 -8.43
N GLU A 288 -25.38 -10.50 -8.46
CA GLU A 288 -25.08 -9.70 -7.27
C GLU A 288 -26.24 -9.76 -6.27
N ASP A 289 -27.49 -9.48 -6.69
CA ASP A 289 -28.69 -9.66 -5.85
C ASP A 289 -28.79 -11.07 -5.26
N GLN A 290 -28.46 -12.11 -6.07
CA GLN A 290 -28.48 -13.51 -5.64
C GLN A 290 -27.41 -13.80 -4.58
N ILE A 291 -26.17 -13.30 -4.75
CA ILE A 291 -25.05 -13.49 -3.83
C ILE A 291 -25.36 -12.79 -2.49
N ASP A 292 -25.94 -11.60 -2.52
CA ASP A 292 -26.44 -10.86 -1.36
C ASP A 292 -27.46 -11.66 -0.55
N GLU A 293 -28.46 -12.23 -1.25
CA GLU A 293 -29.47 -13.07 -0.58
C GLU A 293 -28.86 -14.37 -0.03
N GLN A 294 -27.89 -14.96 -0.74
CA GLN A 294 -27.14 -16.11 -0.24
C GLN A 294 -26.36 -15.75 1.03
N GLU A 295 -25.66 -14.62 1.07
CA GLU A 295 -24.96 -14.15 2.25
C GLU A 295 -25.89 -14.05 3.46
N ARG A 296 -26.99 -13.29 3.33
CA ARG A 296 -27.99 -13.10 4.40
C ARG A 296 -28.60 -14.42 4.86
N SER A 297 -28.90 -15.34 3.93
CA SER A 297 -29.47 -16.65 4.22
C SER A 297 -28.48 -17.57 4.95
N LEU A 298 -27.25 -17.64 4.46
CA LEU A 298 -26.19 -18.46 5.03
C LEU A 298 -25.81 -18.00 6.44
N GLN A 299 -25.71 -16.70 6.67
CA GLN A 299 -25.47 -16.11 8.00
C GLN A 299 -26.60 -16.48 8.97
N LYS A 300 -27.87 -16.34 8.57
CA LYS A 300 -29.02 -16.75 9.40
C LYS A 300 -28.99 -18.25 9.76
N VAL A 301 -28.67 -19.10 8.80
CA VAL A 301 -28.61 -20.55 9.00
C VAL A 301 -27.44 -20.87 9.93
N HIS A 302 -26.33 -20.17 9.77
CA HIS A 302 -25.15 -20.38 10.60
C HIS A 302 -25.41 -20.02 12.08
N VAL A 303 -25.98 -18.85 12.38
CA VAL A 303 -26.37 -18.45 13.74
C VAL A 303 -27.27 -19.50 14.40
N LYS A 304 -28.23 -20.09 13.65
CA LYS A 304 -29.08 -21.18 14.15
C LYS A 304 -28.31 -22.47 14.44
N ARG A 305 -27.23 -22.76 13.71
CA ARG A 305 -26.37 -23.93 13.97
C ARG A 305 -25.55 -23.72 15.24
N LEU A 306 -24.97 -22.52 15.42
CA LEU A 306 -24.25 -22.13 16.64
C LEU A 306 -25.16 -22.24 17.87
N ALA A 307 -26.35 -21.66 17.83
CA ALA A 307 -27.30 -21.69 18.94
C ALA A 307 -27.76 -23.14 19.32
N LYS A 308 -27.64 -24.09 18.40
CA LYS A 308 -27.96 -25.49 18.61
C LYS A 308 -26.72 -26.36 18.90
N ASN A 309 -25.54 -25.75 19.16
CA ASN A 309 -24.27 -26.47 19.38
C ASN A 309 -23.92 -27.46 18.24
N LYS A 310 -24.31 -27.15 16.98
CA LYS A 310 -24.03 -28.01 15.83
C LYS A 310 -22.72 -27.67 15.11
N CYS A 311 -22.03 -26.63 15.53
CA CYS A 311 -20.70 -26.24 15.09
C CYS A 311 -19.94 -25.56 16.23
N THR A 312 -18.61 -25.56 16.15
CA THR A 312 -17.76 -24.87 17.11
C THR A 312 -17.76 -23.35 16.80
N PRO A 313 -17.49 -22.49 17.79
CA PRO A 313 -17.35 -21.03 17.51
C PRO A 313 -16.33 -20.73 16.43
N MET A 314 -15.18 -21.45 16.42
CA MET A 314 -14.12 -21.24 15.43
C MET A 314 -14.56 -21.65 14.02
N SER A 315 -15.21 -22.82 13.84
CA SER A 315 -15.75 -23.20 12.52
C SER A 315 -16.82 -22.23 12.05
N GLY A 316 -17.53 -21.62 13.00
CA GLY A 316 -18.50 -20.60 12.76
C GLY A 316 -17.91 -19.29 12.24
N MET A 317 -16.85 -18.84 12.86
CA MET A 317 -16.14 -17.65 12.46
C MET A 317 -15.58 -17.82 11.04
N ILE A 318 -14.85 -18.92 10.78
CA ILE A 318 -14.29 -19.20 9.45
C ILE A 318 -15.40 -19.21 8.38
N PHE A 319 -16.53 -19.88 8.65
CA PHE A 319 -17.65 -19.93 7.70
C PHE A 319 -18.25 -18.53 7.44
N SER A 320 -18.49 -17.76 8.49
CA SER A 320 -19.06 -16.40 8.41
C SER A 320 -18.15 -15.44 7.66
N ASP A 321 -16.87 -15.43 8.00
CA ASP A 321 -15.87 -14.56 7.38
C ASP A 321 -15.69 -14.92 5.89
N THR A 322 -15.71 -16.21 5.54
CA THR A 322 -15.68 -16.67 4.15
C THR A 322 -16.89 -16.18 3.38
N VAL A 323 -18.11 -16.33 3.92
CA VAL A 323 -19.34 -15.91 3.25
C VAL A 323 -19.35 -14.39 3.01
N SER A 324 -19.00 -13.58 4.03
CA SER A 324 -18.92 -12.12 3.87
C SER A 324 -17.75 -11.69 2.97
N GLY A 325 -16.65 -12.45 2.94
CA GLY A 325 -15.55 -12.20 1.99
C GLY A 325 -15.97 -12.43 0.54
N LEU A 326 -16.78 -13.46 0.28
CA LEU A 326 -17.29 -13.76 -1.07
C LEU A 326 -18.29 -12.70 -1.57
N GLU A 327 -19.12 -12.16 -0.69
CA GLU A 327 -20.02 -11.04 -1.02
C GLU A 327 -19.20 -9.80 -1.41
N ARG A 328 -18.14 -9.44 -0.63
CA ARG A 328 -17.27 -8.31 -0.99
C ARG A 328 -16.54 -8.52 -2.33
N VAL A 329 -16.18 -9.74 -2.66
CA VAL A 329 -15.63 -10.05 -3.99
C VAL A 329 -16.67 -9.77 -5.08
N ALA A 330 -17.95 -10.07 -4.84
CA ALA A 330 -19.02 -9.74 -5.79
C ALA A 330 -19.20 -8.23 -5.95
N ASP A 331 -19.12 -7.45 -4.86
CA ASP A 331 -19.12 -5.98 -4.90
C ASP A 331 -17.98 -5.44 -5.78
N HIS A 332 -16.74 -5.91 -5.57
CA HIS A 332 -15.60 -5.51 -6.39
C HIS A 332 -15.78 -5.91 -7.87
N ALA A 333 -16.35 -7.09 -8.13
CA ALA A 333 -16.66 -7.53 -9.49
C ALA A 333 -17.67 -6.59 -10.18
N THR A 334 -18.71 -6.18 -9.46
CA THR A 334 -19.72 -5.25 -9.96
C THR A 334 -19.10 -3.87 -10.25
N ASN A 335 -18.18 -3.38 -9.40
CA ASN A 335 -17.42 -2.14 -9.64
C ASN A 335 -16.61 -2.22 -10.94
N ILE A 336 -15.97 -3.35 -11.23
CA ILE A 336 -15.22 -3.56 -12.48
C ILE A 336 -16.16 -3.42 -13.70
N ALA A 337 -17.36 -3.99 -13.65
CA ALA A 337 -18.34 -3.86 -14.72
C ALA A 337 -18.81 -2.41 -14.91
N PHE A 338 -19.05 -1.68 -13.82
CA PHE A 338 -19.50 -0.28 -13.86
C PHE A 338 -18.40 0.70 -14.31
N ALA A 339 -17.13 0.39 -14.14
CA ALA A 339 -16.02 1.24 -14.55
C ALA A 339 -16.04 1.64 -16.03
N ILE A 340 -16.76 0.89 -16.88
CA ILE A 340 -16.92 1.16 -18.31
C ILE A 340 -18.09 2.11 -18.58
N ILE A 341 -19.11 2.08 -17.73
CA ILE A 341 -20.39 2.77 -17.97
C ILE A 341 -20.37 4.17 -17.40
N GLU A 342 -19.75 4.33 -16.24
CA GLU A 342 -19.57 5.62 -15.58
C GLU A 342 -18.07 5.92 -15.46
N PRO A 343 -17.42 6.46 -16.51
CA PRO A 343 -16.07 6.98 -16.33
C PRO A 343 -16.11 8.01 -15.20
N PHE A 344 -15.21 7.88 -14.26
CA PHE A 344 -15.14 8.61 -12.99
C PHE A 344 -15.38 10.12 -13.18
N ASP A 345 -16.51 10.65 -12.75
CA ASP A 345 -16.79 12.07 -12.70
C ASP A 345 -16.36 12.62 -11.34
N SER A 346 -15.12 13.12 -11.25
CA SER A 346 -14.54 13.78 -10.07
C SER A 346 -15.39 14.94 -9.52
N ARG A 347 -16.43 15.37 -10.24
CA ARG A 347 -17.36 16.42 -9.83
C ARG A 347 -18.49 15.93 -8.91
N LYS A 348 -18.63 14.61 -8.66
CA LYS A 348 -19.67 14.09 -7.74
C LYS A 348 -19.24 14.09 -6.27
N GLU A 349 -17.95 14.09 -5.95
CA GLU A 349 -17.46 14.16 -4.56
C GLU A 349 -17.65 15.53 -3.90
N GLU A 350 -17.71 16.63 -4.65
CA GLU A 350 -17.93 17.99 -4.10
C GLU A 350 -19.37 18.27 -3.63
N LYS A 351 -20.30 17.34 -3.74
CA LYS A 351 -21.72 17.53 -3.35
C LYS A 351 -22.14 16.78 -2.09
N LEU A 352 -21.20 16.18 -1.35
CA LEU A 352 -21.47 15.44 -0.11
C LEU A 352 -20.90 16.10 1.15
N ASP A 353 -20.48 17.40 1.07
CA ASP A 353 -20.16 18.24 2.23
C ASP A 353 -21.32 19.21 2.56
#